data_11849f94c0c8cba52693902f47e5164d
#
_entry.id   11849f94c0c8cba52693902f47e5164d
#
_cell.length_a   1.000
_cell.length_b   1.000
_cell.length_c   1.000
_cell.angle_alpha   90.00
_cell.angle_beta   90.00
_cell.angle_gamma   90.00
#
_symmetry.space_group_name_H-M   'P 1'
#
loop_
_entity.id
_entity.type
_entity.pdbx_description
1 polymer ?
#
loop_
_entity_poly.entity_id
_entity_poly.type
_entity_poly.pdbx_seq_one_letter_code
_entity_poly.pdbx_strand_id
1 'polypeptide(L)'
;MDQHFSQEVKEWILDDPDALTAAQLQSWLDSDNEIELRKSFNGFLQFGTAGLRGPVRPGPSGMNRAVVARTSAGIVAFMKKQGLTSVVIGRDARHGSKEFAVESAAIFSGAGIKTLVLSHPLPTPVLAFATNELGCDVGIMITASHNPPQDNGFKVYLGGVIDSISYRGSQITSPTDSLIADEILRVNSIKSLVRADKWSIVEDQIIEKYVTRTARLAMNPGKLKIVYTAMHGVGTETLLAVFKKAGFDALILVDAQAQPDPDFPTVAFPNPEEPGAMDLAIEIARKSHADLVIANDPDADRCAVAIDDPLVGWRILRGDELGAVFAQVIPQNSSLGVFANSIVSSTIVKKIAEQRSIKFEETLTGFKWISKIQNLSFGYEEALGYCVDPETVNDKDGISAAIYIAQIATDLAGDGKTILDLLDEIWSVHGYHATEQISIRVEEISQVM
;
A
#
# COMPACT_ATOMS: atom_id res chain seq x y z
N MET A 1 33.93 -21.60 -6.94
CA MET A 1 33.68 -20.13 -6.75
C MET A 1 34.99 -19.35 -6.92
N ASP A 2 34.99 -18.19 -7.58
CA ASP A 2 36.22 -17.40 -7.73
C ASP A 2 36.60 -16.67 -6.41
N GLN A 3 37.90 -16.32 -6.26
CA GLN A 3 38.43 -15.75 -5.04
C GLN A 3 37.87 -14.36 -4.71
N HIS A 4 37.57 -13.55 -5.74
CA HIS A 4 37.06 -12.20 -5.56
C HIS A 4 35.63 -12.23 -5.00
N PHE A 5 34.76 -13.06 -5.59
CA PHE A 5 33.40 -13.25 -5.12
C PHE A 5 33.35 -13.84 -3.70
N SER A 6 34.24 -14.84 -3.41
CA SER A 6 34.34 -15.36 -2.05
C SER A 6 34.74 -14.29 -1.03
N GLN A 7 35.61 -13.36 -1.42
CA GLN A 7 36.03 -12.27 -0.53
C GLN A 7 34.89 -11.26 -0.30
N GLU A 8 34.13 -10.89 -1.34
CA GLU A 8 32.94 -10.05 -1.24
C GLU A 8 31.91 -10.62 -0.26
N VAL A 9 31.61 -11.92 -0.36
CA VAL A 9 30.69 -12.60 0.57
C VAL A 9 31.21 -12.54 2.01
N LYS A 10 32.51 -12.78 2.24
CA LYS A 10 33.10 -12.71 3.59
C LYS A 10 33.04 -11.29 4.17
N GLU A 11 33.29 -10.28 3.37
CA GLU A 11 33.20 -8.87 3.79
C GLU A 11 31.78 -8.51 4.20
N TRP A 12 30.78 -8.96 3.43
CA TRP A 12 29.37 -8.78 3.80
C TRP A 12 29.02 -9.47 5.11
N ILE A 13 29.42 -10.75 5.30
CA ILE A 13 29.19 -11.50 6.54
C ILE A 13 29.75 -10.76 7.76
N LEU A 14 30.94 -10.15 7.63
CA LEU A 14 31.57 -9.41 8.72
C LEU A 14 30.81 -8.11 9.07
N ASP A 15 30.13 -7.48 8.11
CA ASP A 15 29.38 -6.23 8.28
C ASP A 15 27.88 -6.46 8.55
N ASP A 16 27.37 -7.69 8.38
CA ASP A 16 25.95 -8.02 8.62
C ASP A 16 25.64 -7.95 10.13
N PRO A 17 24.64 -7.12 10.54
CA PRO A 17 24.25 -7.00 11.95
C PRO A 17 23.41 -8.19 12.43
N ASP A 18 22.92 -9.05 11.53
CA ASP A 18 22.07 -10.18 11.85
C ASP A 18 22.87 -11.50 11.82
N ALA A 19 23.03 -12.11 13.00
CA ALA A 19 23.74 -13.37 13.14
C ALA A 19 23.11 -14.53 12.35
N LEU A 20 21.80 -14.50 12.11
CA LEU A 20 21.11 -15.57 11.36
C LEU A 20 21.43 -15.50 9.87
N THR A 21 21.32 -14.31 9.26
CA THR A 21 21.66 -14.12 7.85
C THR A 21 23.15 -14.30 7.60
N ALA A 22 24.02 -13.82 8.49
CA ALA A 22 25.45 -14.03 8.43
C ALA A 22 25.82 -15.54 8.51
N ALA A 23 25.22 -16.29 9.44
CA ALA A 23 25.43 -17.74 9.55
C ALA A 23 24.96 -18.51 8.33
N GLN A 24 23.83 -18.09 7.73
CA GLN A 24 23.32 -18.72 6.51
C GLN A 24 24.26 -18.51 5.31
N LEU A 25 24.76 -17.28 5.13
CA LEU A 25 25.76 -16.98 4.10
C LEU A 25 27.06 -17.78 4.33
N GLN A 26 27.52 -17.88 5.58
CA GLN A 26 28.70 -18.66 5.93
C GLN A 26 28.49 -20.14 5.59
N SER A 27 27.31 -20.72 5.92
CA SER A 27 26.98 -22.12 5.59
C SER A 27 26.98 -22.37 4.07
N TRP A 28 26.46 -21.43 3.27
CA TRP A 28 26.52 -21.53 1.81
C TRP A 28 27.95 -21.39 1.27
N LEU A 29 28.77 -20.56 1.90
CA LEU A 29 30.17 -20.38 1.55
C LEU A 29 30.98 -21.68 1.84
N ASP A 30 30.77 -22.27 3.02
CA ASP A 30 31.45 -23.49 3.47
C ASP A 30 31.04 -24.73 2.64
N SER A 31 29.79 -24.77 2.17
CA SER A 31 29.25 -25.83 1.33
C SER A 31 29.43 -25.61 -0.18
N ASP A 32 30.13 -24.54 -0.59
CA ASP A 32 30.31 -24.10 -1.98
C ASP A 32 28.98 -24.01 -2.77
N ASN A 33 27.89 -23.57 -2.08
CA ASN A 33 26.59 -23.37 -2.71
C ASN A 33 26.57 -22.06 -3.50
N GLU A 34 27.30 -22.04 -4.60
CA GLU A 34 27.48 -20.87 -5.46
C GLU A 34 26.16 -20.35 -6.05
N ILE A 35 25.17 -21.22 -6.25
CA ILE A 35 23.85 -20.84 -6.79
C ILE A 35 23.13 -19.88 -5.84
N GLU A 36 23.00 -20.23 -4.56
CA GLU A 36 22.31 -19.39 -3.59
C GLU A 36 23.11 -18.11 -3.26
N LEU A 37 24.44 -18.21 -3.22
CA LEU A 37 25.30 -17.04 -3.04
C LEU A 37 25.15 -16.06 -4.21
N ARG A 38 25.19 -16.50 -5.47
CA ARG A 38 25.00 -15.61 -6.62
C ARG A 38 23.61 -14.97 -6.67
N LYS A 39 22.56 -15.70 -6.28
CA LYS A 39 21.21 -15.12 -6.13
C LYS A 39 21.19 -14.02 -5.07
N SER A 40 21.92 -14.16 -3.97
CA SER A 40 21.99 -13.22 -2.85
C SER A 40 22.90 -12.01 -3.12
N PHE A 41 23.83 -12.13 -4.08
CA PHE A 41 24.80 -11.10 -4.47
C PHE A 41 24.63 -10.64 -5.91
N ASN A 42 23.42 -10.73 -6.48
CA ASN A 42 23.08 -10.20 -7.80
C ASN A 42 22.84 -8.68 -7.75
N GLY A 43 23.86 -7.93 -7.29
CA GLY A 43 23.78 -6.50 -7.06
C GLY A 43 23.05 -6.12 -5.78
N PHE A 44 22.84 -4.81 -5.58
CA PHE A 44 22.05 -4.30 -4.45
C PHE A 44 20.56 -4.24 -4.82
N LEU A 45 19.71 -4.53 -3.83
CA LEU A 45 18.28 -4.29 -3.98
C LEU A 45 18.03 -2.82 -4.33
N GLN A 46 17.38 -2.59 -5.48
CA GLN A 46 17.20 -1.25 -6.03
C GLN A 46 16.21 -0.43 -5.21
N PHE A 47 16.62 0.75 -4.78
CA PHE A 47 15.73 1.73 -4.17
C PHE A 47 15.16 2.64 -5.27
N GLY A 48 13.85 2.69 -5.38
CA GLY A 48 13.16 3.48 -6.38
C GLY A 48 11.96 4.23 -5.80
N THR A 49 11.12 4.75 -6.67
CA THR A 49 9.93 5.52 -6.30
C THR A 49 8.91 4.73 -5.46
N ALA A 50 8.94 3.39 -5.53
CA ALA A 50 8.13 2.51 -4.66
C ALA A 50 8.87 2.11 -3.37
N GLY A 51 10.03 2.72 -3.07
CA GLY A 51 10.92 2.29 -2.00
C GLY A 51 11.74 1.06 -2.37
N LEU A 52 11.94 0.14 -1.41
CA LEU A 52 12.51 -1.19 -1.66
C LEU A 52 11.42 -2.24 -1.73
N ARG A 53 11.64 -3.29 -2.53
CA ARG A 53 10.78 -4.47 -2.53
C ARG A 53 11.54 -5.67 -3.07
N GLY A 54 11.47 -6.80 -2.41
CA GLY A 54 12.11 -8.04 -2.85
C GLY A 54 11.99 -9.18 -1.86
N PRO A 55 12.55 -10.35 -2.20
CA PRO A 55 12.49 -11.55 -1.36
C PRO A 55 13.25 -11.35 -0.04
N VAL A 56 12.69 -11.89 1.03
CA VAL A 56 13.36 -11.96 2.34
C VAL A 56 14.46 -13.02 2.25
N ARG A 57 15.71 -12.56 2.13
CA ARG A 57 16.90 -13.40 1.99
C ARG A 57 18.15 -12.67 2.46
N PRO A 58 19.22 -13.40 2.85
CA PRO A 58 20.51 -12.78 3.19
C PRO A 58 21.20 -12.18 1.97
N GLY A 59 22.15 -11.28 2.21
CA GLY A 59 22.95 -10.63 1.17
C GLY A 59 22.32 -9.34 0.62
N PRO A 60 23.04 -8.63 -0.26
CA PRO A 60 22.67 -7.28 -0.72
C PRO A 60 21.45 -7.24 -1.64
N SER A 61 21.08 -8.33 -2.30
CA SER A 61 19.98 -8.37 -3.26
C SER A 61 18.63 -8.74 -2.66
N GLY A 62 18.52 -8.96 -1.32
CA GLY A 62 17.29 -9.31 -0.63
C GLY A 62 16.89 -8.35 0.47
N MET A 63 15.63 -8.45 0.92
CA MET A 63 15.16 -7.77 2.12
C MET A 63 15.70 -8.50 3.36
N ASN A 64 16.49 -7.81 4.16
CA ASN A 64 17.05 -8.27 5.42
C ASN A 64 17.44 -7.09 6.30
N ARG A 65 17.83 -7.34 7.56
CA ARG A 65 18.19 -6.27 8.51
C ARG A 65 19.38 -5.42 8.05
N ALA A 66 20.34 -6.00 7.35
CA ALA A 66 21.50 -5.26 6.83
C ALA A 66 21.07 -4.25 5.76
N VAL A 67 20.26 -4.68 4.80
CA VAL A 67 19.71 -3.81 3.73
C VAL A 67 18.80 -2.74 4.32
N VAL A 68 17.94 -3.08 5.27
CA VAL A 68 17.05 -2.13 5.97
C VAL A 68 17.85 -1.10 6.77
N ALA A 69 18.90 -1.52 7.50
CA ALA A 69 19.77 -0.61 8.24
C ALA A 69 20.49 0.37 7.30
N ARG A 70 21.03 -0.14 6.19
CA ARG A 70 21.69 0.69 5.16
C ARG A 70 20.72 1.70 4.56
N THR A 71 19.51 1.27 4.22
CA THR A 71 18.46 2.14 3.69
C THR A 71 18.06 3.22 4.69
N SER A 72 17.80 2.83 5.93
CA SER A 72 17.46 3.76 7.01
C SER A 72 18.56 4.81 7.23
N ALA A 73 19.83 4.40 7.18
CA ALA A 73 20.97 5.32 7.29
C ALA A 73 21.06 6.30 6.10
N GLY A 74 20.78 5.84 4.89
CA GLY A 74 20.70 6.71 3.70
C GLY A 74 19.56 7.74 3.82
N ILE A 75 18.38 7.30 4.30
CA ILE A 75 17.26 8.22 4.56
C ILE A 75 17.63 9.22 5.66
N VAL A 76 18.27 8.81 6.73
CA VAL A 76 18.80 9.72 7.77
C VAL A 76 19.74 10.76 7.18
N ALA A 77 20.65 10.36 6.30
CA ALA A 77 21.57 11.30 5.64
C ALA A 77 20.82 12.31 4.76
N PHE A 78 19.83 11.86 4.00
CA PHE A 78 18.92 12.71 3.23
C PHE A 78 18.16 13.67 4.18
N MET A 79 17.53 13.16 5.25
CA MET A 79 16.80 13.98 6.22
C MET A 79 17.66 15.10 6.80
N LYS A 80 18.88 14.79 7.21
CA LYS A 80 19.82 15.78 7.77
C LYS A 80 20.17 16.87 6.76
N LYS A 81 20.32 16.54 5.49
CA LYS A 81 20.59 17.50 4.42
C LYS A 81 19.39 18.42 4.17
N GLN A 82 18.17 17.90 4.32
CA GLN A 82 16.93 18.64 4.14
C GLN A 82 16.43 19.33 5.44
N GLY A 83 17.14 19.18 6.55
CA GLY A 83 16.72 19.73 7.85
C GLY A 83 15.50 19.03 8.46
N LEU A 84 15.19 17.78 8.04
CA LEU A 84 14.10 16.98 8.55
C LEU A 84 14.52 16.29 9.85
N THR A 85 13.61 16.19 10.82
CA THR A 85 13.96 15.84 12.21
C THR A 85 13.10 14.76 12.83
N SER A 86 12.02 14.33 12.15
CA SER A 86 11.04 13.41 12.72
C SER A 86 10.61 12.32 11.73
N VAL A 87 10.39 11.10 12.26
CA VAL A 87 9.90 9.94 11.49
C VAL A 87 8.84 9.18 12.26
N VAL A 88 7.82 8.67 11.56
CA VAL A 88 6.90 7.65 12.06
C VAL A 88 7.05 6.38 11.25
N ILE A 89 7.10 5.22 11.92
CA ILE A 89 7.33 3.90 11.33
C ILE A 89 6.13 3.02 11.59
N GLY A 90 5.58 2.44 10.54
CA GLY A 90 4.54 1.42 10.58
C GLY A 90 4.99 0.15 9.87
N ARG A 91 4.24 -0.92 10.07
CA ARG A 91 4.49 -2.22 9.45
C ARG A 91 3.21 -3.00 9.24
N ASP A 92 3.25 -3.91 8.28
CA ASP A 92 2.27 -4.99 8.14
C ASP A 92 2.65 -6.21 9.02
N ALA A 93 2.05 -7.36 8.73
CA ALA A 93 2.28 -8.59 9.48
C ALA A 93 3.14 -9.63 8.74
N ARG A 94 3.80 -9.26 7.65
CA ARG A 94 4.68 -10.15 6.89
C ARG A 94 5.89 -10.63 7.70
N HIS A 95 6.49 -11.75 7.27
CA HIS A 95 7.77 -12.20 7.80
C HIS A 95 8.82 -11.10 7.75
N GLY A 96 9.53 -10.86 8.84
CA GLY A 96 10.57 -9.84 8.98
C GLY A 96 10.05 -8.41 9.21
N SER A 97 8.75 -8.11 9.03
CA SER A 97 8.25 -6.72 9.16
C SER A 97 8.51 -6.12 10.54
N LYS A 98 8.38 -6.90 11.60
CA LYS A 98 8.65 -6.44 12.98
C LYS A 98 10.13 -6.12 13.17
N GLU A 99 11.01 -7.02 12.77
CA GLU A 99 12.46 -6.89 12.89
C GLU A 99 12.96 -5.70 12.07
N PHE A 100 12.43 -5.50 10.87
CA PHE A 100 12.79 -4.39 9.98
C PHE A 100 12.31 -3.04 10.54
N ALA A 101 11.12 -2.99 11.14
CA ALA A 101 10.63 -1.78 11.79
C ALA A 101 11.49 -1.41 13.02
N VAL A 102 11.88 -2.39 13.83
CA VAL A 102 12.76 -2.20 15.00
C VAL A 102 14.15 -1.76 14.55
N GLU A 103 14.74 -2.38 13.54
CA GLU A 103 16.06 -2.00 13.00
C GLU A 103 16.04 -0.56 12.48
N SER A 104 15.00 -0.20 11.72
CA SER A 104 14.82 1.18 11.25
C SER A 104 14.71 2.15 12.41
N ALA A 105 13.87 1.87 13.41
CA ALA A 105 13.71 2.73 14.59
C ALA A 105 15.03 2.93 15.34
N ALA A 106 15.82 1.87 15.48
CA ALA A 106 17.13 1.94 16.14
C ALA A 106 18.10 2.85 15.39
N ILE A 107 18.14 2.79 14.05
CA ILE A 107 18.99 3.64 13.21
C ILE A 107 18.55 5.10 13.26
N PHE A 108 17.25 5.40 13.08
CA PHE A 108 16.74 6.77 13.14
C PHE A 108 16.97 7.39 14.50
N SER A 109 16.66 6.69 15.60
CA SER A 109 16.87 7.21 16.95
C SER A 109 18.34 7.33 17.31
N GLY A 110 19.19 6.40 16.85
CA GLY A 110 20.65 6.46 16.99
C GLY A 110 21.28 7.67 16.31
N ALA A 111 20.68 8.12 15.22
CA ALA A 111 21.08 9.32 14.48
C ALA A 111 20.54 10.64 15.07
N GLY A 112 19.74 10.58 16.14
CA GLY A 112 19.13 11.72 16.82
C GLY A 112 17.84 12.23 16.16
N ILE A 113 17.23 11.44 15.29
CA ILE A 113 15.92 11.73 14.69
C ILE A 113 14.82 11.39 15.71
N LYS A 114 13.84 12.29 15.91
CA LYS A 114 12.64 11.99 16.70
C LYS A 114 11.87 10.85 16.04
N THR A 115 11.86 9.68 16.68
CA THR A 115 11.37 8.44 16.10
C THR A 115 10.10 8.00 16.84
N LEU A 116 9.03 7.81 16.08
CA LEU A 116 7.74 7.27 16.51
C LEU A 116 7.52 5.93 15.82
N VAL A 117 6.90 4.96 16.51
CA VAL A 117 6.58 3.64 15.95
C VAL A 117 5.11 3.34 16.24
N LEU A 118 4.34 2.93 15.25
CA LEU A 118 2.95 2.50 15.44
C LEU A 118 2.91 1.24 16.31
N SER A 119 1.90 1.13 17.19
CA SER A 119 1.84 0.16 18.29
C SER A 119 1.82 -1.31 17.84
N HIS A 120 1.21 -1.61 16.68
CA HIS A 120 1.02 -2.97 16.14
C HIS A 120 0.99 -2.96 14.59
N PRO A 121 0.82 -4.10 13.91
CA PRO A 121 0.62 -4.13 12.47
C PRO A 121 -0.63 -3.36 12.07
N LEU A 122 -0.49 -2.40 11.15
CA LEU A 122 -1.56 -1.49 10.74
C LEU A 122 -1.57 -1.30 9.21
N PRO A 123 -2.72 -0.92 8.64
CA PRO A 123 -2.85 -0.55 7.25
C PRO A 123 -1.92 0.58 6.80
N THR A 124 -1.43 0.50 5.57
CA THR A 124 -0.63 1.56 4.94
C THR A 124 -1.33 2.94 4.99
N PRO A 125 -2.64 3.08 4.71
CA PRO A 125 -3.31 4.37 4.85
C PRO A 125 -3.28 4.95 6.27
N VAL A 126 -3.26 4.11 7.32
CA VAL A 126 -3.10 4.59 8.70
C VAL A 126 -1.72 5.21 8.92
N LEU A 127 -0.66 4.65 8.33
CA LEU A 127 0.67 5.27 8.39
C LEU A 127 0.71 6.60 7.62
N ALA A 128 0.17 6.66 6.40
CA ALA A 128 0.11 7.88 5.61
C ALA A 128 -0.63 8.99 6.38
N PHE A 129 -1.78 8.65 6.97
CA PHE A 129 -2.53 9.53 7.87
C PHE A 129 -1.70 9.97 9.08
N ALA A 130 -1.06 9.03 9.78
CA ALA A 130 -0.24 9.31 10.96
C ALA A 130 0.94 10.23 10.63
N THR A 131 1.58 10.07 9.46
CA THR A 131 2.68 10.92 9.01
C THR A 131 2.24 12.39 8.95
N ASN A 132 1.06 12.66 8.40
CA ASN A 132 0.50 14.00 8.28
C ASN A 132 -0.07 14.51 9.63
N GLU A 133 -0.88 13.72 10.32
CA GLU A 133 -1.58 14.12 11.55
C GLU A 133 -0.64 14.37 12.74
N LEU A 134 0.48 13.62 12.82
CA LEU A 134 1.51 13.80 13.85
C LEU A 134 2.54 14.88 13.48
N GLY A 135 2.45 15.45 12.29
CA GLY A 135 3.43 16.40 11.78
C GLY A 135 4.82 15.80 11.64
N CYS A 136 4.92 14.51 11.31
CA CYS A 136 6.19 13.88 11.04
C CYS A 136 6.71 14.25 9.65
N ASP A 137 8.01 14.51 9.53
CA ASP A 137 8.64 14.85 8.25
C ASP A 137 8.70 13.65 7.30
N VAL A 138 8.88 12.44 7.88
CA VAL A 138 9.00 11.18 7.13
C VAL A 138 8.07 10.12 7.72
N GLY A 139 7.47 9.33 6.85
CA GLY A 139 6.76 8.09 7.19
C GLY A 139 7.46 6.90 6.55
N ILE A 140 7.59 5.82 7.29
CA ILE A 140 8.14 4.55 6.79
C ILE A 140 7.09 3.47 6.97
N MET A 141 6.77 2.75 5.89
CA MET A 141 5.91 1.56 5.96
C MET A 141 6.66 0.32 5.53
N ILE A 142 6.79 -0.64 6.44
CA ILE A 142 7.39 -1.94 6.16
C ILE A 142 6.30 -2.86 5.64
N THR A 143 6.28 -3.08 4.34
CA THR A 143 5.28 -3.90 3.63
C THR A 143 5.71 -4.18 2.21
N ALA A 144 5.29 -5.31 1.65
CA ALA A 144 5.36 -5.59 0.22
C ALA A 144 3.97 -5.55 -0.45
N SER A 145 2.94 -4.95 0.22
CA SER A 145 1.57 -4.84 -0.31
C SER A 145 1.03 -6.24 -0.72
N HIS A 146 0.69 -6.42 -1.98
CA HIS A 146 0.12 -7.66 -2.54
C HIS A 146 1.16 -8.65 -3.11
N ASN A 147 2.45 -8.43 -2.90
CA ASN A 147 3.49 -9.37 -3.34
C ASN A 147 3.36 -10.74 -2.64
N PRO A 148 3.95 -11.81 -3.19
CA PRO A 148 3.95 -13.13 -2.59
C PRO A 148 4.48 -13.16 -1.15
N PRO A 149 4.22 -14.24 -0.37
CA PRO A 149 4.58 -14.32 1.05
C PRO A 149 6.09 -14.21 1.33
N GLN A 150 6.93 -14.62 0.39
CA GLN A 150 8.39 -14.55 0.53
C GLN A 150 8.96 -13.12 0.40
N ASP A 151 8.15 -12.16 -0.04
CA ASP A 151 8.60 -10.78 -0.23
C ASP A 151 8.30 -9.89 0.97
N ASN A 152 9.16 -8.90 1.17
CA ASN A 152 8.90 -7.75 2.02
C ASN A 152 9.38 -6.47 1.34
N GLY A 153 9.12 -5.30 1.93
CA GLY A 153 9.44 -4.02 1.34
C GLY A 153 9.54 -2.89 2.36
N PHE A 154 9.87 -1.72 1.82
CA PHE A 154 10.13 -0.51 2.58
C PHE A 154 9.62 0.69 1.79
N LYS A 155 8.41 1.18 2.09
CA LYS A 155 7.83 2.36 1.44
C LYS A 155 8.21 3.62 2.23
N VAL A 156 8.46 4.74 1.53
CA VAL A 156 8.83 6.04 2.13
C VAL A 156 7.78 7.09 1.77
N TYR A 157 7.32 7.79 2.78
CA TYR A 157 6.35 8.88 2.74
C TYR A 157 6.98 10.17 3.26
N LEU A 158 6.49 11.32 2.82
CA LEU A 158 6.89 12.63 3.33
C LEU A 158 5.67 13.39 3.84
N GLY A 159 5.80 14.00 5.01
CA GLY A 159 4.70 14.74 5.66
C GLY A 159 4.75 16.24 5.43
N GLY A 160 5.93 16.78 5.20
CA GLY A 160 6.18 18.21 5.10
C GLY A 160 6.19 18.77 3.68
N VAL A 161 6.83 19.93 3.54
CA VAL A 161 7.09 20.59 2.25
C VAL A 161 8.59 20.48 1.96
N ILE A 162 8.93 19.94 0.80
CA ILE A 162 10.30 19.83 0.29
C ILE A 162 10.32 20.37 -1.14
N ASP A 163 11.25 21.27 -1.43
CA ASP A 163 11.37 21.93 -2.74
C ASP A 163 10.04 22.51 -3.26
N SER A 164 9.28 23.15 -2.36
CA SER A 164 7.94 23.72 -2.61
C SER A 164 6.83 22.71 -2.93
N ILE A 165 7.08 21.42 -2.84
CA ILE A 165 6.09 20.34 -2.98
C ILE A 165 5.54 19.97 -1.60
N SER A 166 4.22 20.07 -1.43
CA SER A 166 3.54 19.59 -0.22
C SER A 166 3.20 18.11 -0.37
N TYR A 167 3.79 17.27 0.46
CA TYR A 167 3.61 15.82 0.40
C TYR A 167 2.40 15.33 1.19
N ARG A 168 2.08 15.94 2.32
CA ARG A 168 0.88 15.61 3.11
C ARG A 168 0.71 14.13 3.42
N GLY A 169 1.79 13.42 3.74
CA GLY A 169 1.75 11.98 4.02
C GLY A 169 1.69 11.10 2.77
N SER A 170 2.12 11.58 1.61
CA SER A 170 2.17 10.80 0.38
C SER A 170 3.56 10.25 0.07
N GLN A 171 3.63 9.26 -0.79
CA GLN A 171 4.87 8.60 -1.19
C GLN A 171 5.84 9.55 -1.90
N ILE A 172 7.13 9.25 -1.82
CA ILE A 172 8.18 9.97 -2.54
C ILE A 172 8.05 9.83 -4.05
N THR A 173 8.51 10.86 -4.75
CA THR A 173 8.63 10.90 -6.22
C THR A 173 10.04 11.32 -6.61
N SER A 174 10.36 11.20 -7.90
CA SER A 174 11.58 11.79 -8.43
C SER A 174 11.53 13.34 -8.27
N PRO A 175 12.64 14.00 -7.87
CA PRO A 175 14.00 13.45 -7.72
C PRO A 175 14.32 12.90 -6.32
N THR A 176 13.39 12.94 -5.36
CA THR A 176 13.65 12.56 -3.95
C THR A 176 14.11 11.10 -3.82
N ASP A 177 13.55 10.18 -4.60
CA ASP A 177 13.96 8.78 -4.65
C ASP A 177 15.43 8.62 -5.03
N SER A 178 15.88 9.33 -6.06
CA SER A 178 17.28 9.31 -6.51
C SER A 178 18.23 9.92 -5.47
N LEU A 179 17.81 11.03 -4.83
CA LEU A 179 18.60 11.65 -3.77
C LEU A 179 18.80 10.71 -2.57
N ILE A 180 17.74 9.97 -2.20
CA ILE A 180 17.84 8.95 -1.13
C ILE A 180 18.70 7.77 -1.59
N ALA A 181 18.52 7.28 -2.82
CA ALA A 181 19.32 6.18 -3.38
C ALA A 181 20.84 6.50 -3.35
N ASP A 182 21.19 7.72 -3.73
CA ASP A 182 22.58 8.18 -3.67
C ASP A 182 23.16 8.14 -2.24
N GLU A 183 22.36 8.51 -1.24
CA GLU A 183 22.81 8.45 0.17
C GLU A 183 22.91 7.00 0.66
N ILE A 184 22.02 6.11 0.24
CA ILE A 184 22.10 4.67 0.56
C ILE A 184 23.40 4.07 0.02
N LEU A 185 23.80 4.43 -1.21
CA LEU A 185 25.05 3.95 -1.82
C LEU A 185 26.32 4.44 -1.08
N ARG A 186 26.24 5.58 -0.38
CA ARG A 186 27.37 6.14 0.39
C ARG A 186 27.57 5.50 1.77
N VAL A 187 26.66 4.62 2.20
CA VAL A 187 26.82 3.90 3.47
C VAL A 187 27.90 2.83 3.32
N ASN A 188 29.06 3.03 3.96
CA ASN A 188 30.22 2.16 3.81
C ASN A 188 30.20 0.94 4.73
N SER A 189 29.69 1.08 5.97
CA SER A 189 29.62 -0.03 6.93
C SER A 189 28.33 0.02 7.71
N ILE A 190 27.62 -1.08 7.70
CA ILE A 190 26.33 -1.27 8.38
C ILE A 190 26.55 -1.51 9.88
N LYS A 191 27.61 -2.24 10.23
CA LYS A 191 27.95 -2.58 11.61
C LYS A 191 28.37 -1.34 12.42
N SER A 192 28.94 -0.34 11.78
CA SER A 192 29.36 0.91 12.42
C SER A 192 28.22 1.90 12.66
N LEU A 193 27.00 1.64 12.13
CA LEU A 193 25.86 2.52 12.32
C LEU A 193 25.46 2.58 13.79
N VAL A 194 25.25 3.80 14.30
CA VAL A 194 24.80 4.01 15.68
C VAL A 194 23.32 3.59 15.79
N ARG A 195 23.05 2.76 16.78
CA ARG A 195 21.70 2.29 17.13
C ARG A 195 21.35 2.78 18.53
N ALA A 196 20.12 3.20 18.72
CA ALA A 196 19.58 3.53 20.04
C ALA A 196 18.16 2.99 20.16
N ASP A 197 17.69 2.79 21.37
CA ASP A 197 16.34 2.33 21.73
C ASP A 197 15.44 3.49 22.21
N LYS A 198 15.67 4.70 21.67
CA LYS A 198 15.03 5.96 22.11
C LYS A 198 13.89 6.37 21.19
N TRP A 199 12.98 5.46 20.88
CA TRP A 199 11.76 5.80 20.16
C TRP A 199 10.53 5.72 21.07
N SER A 200 9.45 6.35 20.65
CA SER A 200 8.15 6.31 21.34
C SER A 200 7.15 5.49 20.54
N ILE A 201 6.36 4.71 21.22
CA ILE A 201 5.19 4.06 20.62
C ILE A 201 4.07 5.09 20.49
N VAL A 202 3.47 5.15 19.33
CA VAL A 202 2.30 5.98 19.06
C VAL A 202 1.08 5.33 19.70
N GLU A 203 0.35 6.10 20.51
CA GLU A 203 -0.86 5.64 21.17
C GLU A 203 -2.01 5.43 20.16
N ASP A 204 -2.96 4.58 20.53
CA ASP A 204 -4.09 4.19 19.66
C ASP A 204 -5.03 5.34 19.30
N GLN A 205 -4.90 6.50 19.97
CA GLN A 205 -5.63 7.73 19.63
C GLN A 205 -5.47 8.14 18.16
N ILE A 206 -4.33 7.84 17.53
CA ILE A 206 -4.13 8.13 16.10
C ILE A 206 -5.02 7.25 15.22
N ILE A 207 -5.21 5.99 15.64
CA ILE A 207 -6.08 5.03 14.95
C ILE A 207 -7.54 5.48 15.11
N GLU A 208 -7.94 5.87 16.33
CA GLU A 208 -9.29 6.39 16.59
C GLU A 208 -9.60 7.65 15.78
N LYS A 209 -8.63 8.55 15.59
CA LYS A 209 -8.78 9.71 14.72
C LYS A 209 -8.99 9.33 13.27
N TYR A 210 -8.17 8.40 12.75
CA TYR A 210 -8.34 7.87 11.40
C TYR A 210 -9.73 7.24 11.23
N VAL A 211 -10.11 6.33 12.11
CA VAL A 211 -11.43 5.68 12.12
C VAL A 211 -12.57 6.71 12.16
N THR A 212 -12.45 7.73 12.98
CA THR A 212 -13.48 8.76 13.12
C THR A 212 -13.62 9.61 11.86
N ARG A 213 -12.50 9.95 11.19
CA ARG A 213 -12.55 10.73 9.94
C ARG A 213 -13.10 9.90 8.80
N THR A 214 -12.60 8.69 8.62
CA THR A 214 -13.00 7.78 7.54
C THR A 214 -14.48 7.37 7.66
N ALA A 215 -14.98 7.15 8.87
CA ALA A 215 -16.38 6.82 9.11
C ALA A 215 -17.37 7.93 8.66
N ARG A 216 -16.93 9.17 8.52
CA ARG A 216 -17.77 10.30 8.04
C ARG A 216 -18.14 10.20 6.56
N LEU A 217 -17.46 9.34 5.80
CA LEU A 217 -17.80 9.08 4.40
C LEU A 217 -19.13 8.35 4.24
N ALA A 218 -19.66 7.77 5.34
CA ALA A 218 -20.97 7.14 5.36
C ALA A 218 -21.88 7.88 6.36
N MET A 219 -22.96 8.46 5.85
CA MET A 219 -23.88 9.25 6.67
C MET A 219 -25.17 8.52 7.03
N ASN A 220 -25.60 7.58 6.18
CA ASN A 220 -26.85 6.85 6.34
C ASN A 220 -26.63 5.36 6.10
N PRO A 221 -26.04 4.64 7.05
CA PRO A 221 -25.76 3.21 6.87
C PRO A 221 -27.07 2.43 6.70
N GLY A 222 -27.12 1.61 5.67
CA GLY A 222 -28.25 0.72 5.38
C GLY A 222 -28.06 -0.66 5.99
N LYS A 223 -29.01 -1.55 5.65
CA LYS A 223 -28.98 -2.96 6.10
C LYS A 223 -28.43 -3.88 5.00
N LEU A 224 -27.30 -3.53 4.44
CA LEU A 224 -26.64 -4.39 3.45
C LEU A 224 -25.93 -5.56 4.13
N LYS A 225 -26.04 -6.73 3.54
CA LYS A 225 -25.20 -7.88 3.88
C LYS A 225 -23.91 -7.81 3.08
N ILE A 226 -22.84 -7.46 3.75
CA ILE A 226 -21.52 -7.29 3.12
C ILE A 226 -20.60 -8.41 3.59
N VAL A 227 -20.02 -9.15 2.64
CA VAL A 227 -18.92 -10.08 2.90
C VAL A 227 -17.60 -9.32 2.78
N TYR A 228 -16.69 -9.54 3.74
CA TYR A 228 -15.39 -8.88 3.75
C TYR A 228 -14.23 -9.87 3.92
N THR A 229 -13.16 -9.63 3.18
CA THR A 229 -11.87 -10.29 3.36
C THR A 229 -10.71 -9.29 3.34
N ALA A 230 -9.75 -9.47 4.26
CA ALA A 230 -8.45 -8.81 4.25
C ALA A 230 -7.35 -9.66 3.60
N MET A 231 -7.68 -10.81 3.02
CA MET A 231 -6.71 -11.74 2.42
C MET A 231 -5.50 -12.01 3.32
N HIS A 232 -5.74 -12.35 4.60
CA HIS A 232 -4.71 -12.52 5.64
C HIS A 232 -3.87 -11.25 5.92
N GLY A 233 -4.34 -10.08 5.49
CA GLY A 233 -3.68 -8.80 5.73
C GLY A 233 -4.10 -8.12 7.02
N VAL A 234 -3.68 -6.88 7.19
CA VAL A 234 -3.88 -6.09 8.42
C VAL A 234 -5.12 -5.20 8.38
N GLY A 235 -5.97 -5.33 7.34
CA GLY A 235 -7.13 -4.46 7.15
C GLY A 235 -8.30 -4.68 8.10
N THR A 236 -8.51 -5.92 8.58
CA THR A 236 -9.76 -6.34 9.25
C THR A 236 -10.11 -5.47 10.45
N GLU A 237 -9.22 -5.32 11.39
CA GLU A 237 -9.50 -4.61 12.66
C GLU A 237 -9.89 -3.14 12.40
N THR A 238 -9.08 -2.45 11.59
CA THR A 238 -9.31 -1.04 11.27
C THR A 238 -10.60 -0.85 10.46
N LEU A 239 -10.84 -1.70 9.45
CA LEU A 239 -12.06 -1.61 8.64
C LEU A 239 -13.31 -1.87 9.47
N LEU A 240 -13.32 -2.90 10.32
CA LEU A 240 -14.45 -3.18 11.20
C LEU A 240 -14.72 -2.02 12.17
N ALA A 241 -13.68 -1.37 12.70
CA ALA A 241 -13.81 -0.20 13.54
C ALA A 241 -14.48 0.97 12.79
N VAL A 242 -14.09 1.20 11.50
CA VAL A 242 -14.69 2.23 10.63
C VAL A 242 -16.16 1.94 10.37
N PHE A 243 -16.50 0.72 9.93
CA PHE A 243 -17.90 0.32 9.65
C PHE A 243 -18.79 0.39 10.89
N LYS A 244 -18.30 -0.10 12.03
CA LYS A 244 -19.00 0.01 13.31
C LYS A 244 -19.23 1.48 13.72
N LYS A 245 -18.20 2.32 13.55
CA LYS A 245 -18.29 3.76 13.87
C LYS A 245 -19.28 4.49 12.98
N ALA A 246 -19.37 4.10 11.71
CA ALA A 246 -20.33 4.62 10.74
C ALA A 246 -21.75 4.10 11.00
N GLY A 247 -21.92 3.04 11.79
CA GLY A 247 -23.23 2.47 12.16
C GLY A 247 -23.74 1.36 11.23
N PHE A 248 -22.86 0.78 10.40
CA PHE A 248 -23.24 -0.42 9.63
C PHE A 248 -23.44 -1.63 10.54
N ASP A 249 -24.31 -2.56 10.11
CA ASP A 249 -24.42 -3.87 10.70
C ASP A 249 -23.09 -4.64 10.60
N ALA A 250 -22.97 -5.71 11.40
CA ALA A 250 -21.75 -6.53 11.39
C ALA A 250 -21.53 -7.17 10.02
N LEU A 251 -20.29 -7.01 9.50
CA LEU A 251 -19.89 -7.64 8.24
C LEU A 251 -19.77 -9.15 8.41
N ILE A 252 -20.02 -9.89 7.32
CA ILE A 252 -19.78 -11.32 7.23
C ILE A 252 -18.30 -11.50 6.84
N LEU A 253 -17.49 -12.00 7.76
CA LEU A 253 -16.06 -12.17 7.50
C LEU A 253 -15.79 -13.50 6.77
N VAL A 254 -14.77 -13.48 5.93
CA VAL A 254 -14.08 -14.70 5.49
C VAL A 254 -13.14 -15.14 6.61
N ASP A 255 -13.66 -15.90 7.57
CA ASP A 255 -12.95 -16.25 8.82
C ASP A 255 -11.53 -16.79 8.58
N ALA A 256 -11.36 -17.61 7.53
CA ALA A 256 -10.07 -18.18 7.16
C ALA A 256 -9.03 -17.11 6.74
N GLN A 257 -9.47 -15.88 6.38
CA GLN A 257 -8.64 -14.80 5.87
C GLN A 257 -8.70 -13.54 6.75
N ALA A 258 -9.44 -13.59 7.86
CA ALA A 258 -9.74 -12.41 8.68
C ALA A 258 -8.57 -11.97 9.57
N GLN A 259 -7.72 -12.92 9.97
CA GLN A 259 -6.55 -12.63 10.79
C GLN A 259 -5.29 -12.53 9.92
N PRO A 260 -4.35 -11.64 10.27
CA PRO A 260 -3.08 -11.57 9.58
C PRO A 260 -2.30 -12.88 9.66
N ASP A 261 -1.86 -13.37 8.50
CA ASP A 261 -1.01 -14.55 8.38
C ASP A 261 0.06 -14.30 7.30
N PRO A 262 1.35 -14.27 7.64
CA PRO A 262 2.42 -13.95 6.70
C PRO A 262 2.61 -14.98 5.58
N ASP A 263 2.06 -16.19 5.74
CA ASP A 263 2.15 -17.27 4.75
C ASP A 263 1.01 -17.26 3.72
N PHE A 264 -0.04 -16.45 3.94
CA PHE A 264 -1.23 -16.34 3.06
C PHE A 264 -1.79 -17.70 2.61
N PRO A 265 -2.13 -18.62 3.53
CA PRO A 265 -2.31 -20.05 3.23
C PRO A 265 -3.47 -20.39 2.26
N THR A 266 -4.40 -19.45 2.05
CA THR A 266 -5.56 -19.68 1.16
C THR A 266 -5.43 -19.01 -0.21
N VAL A 267 -4.36 -18.22 -0.44
CA VAL A 267 -4.14 -17.49 -1.70
C VAL A 267 -2.66 -17.53 -2.08
N ALA A 268 -2.35 -17.97 -3.28
CA ALA A 268 -0.97 -17.99 -3.77
C ALA A 268 -0.37 -16.58 -3.93
N PHE A 269 -1.22 -15.64 -4.34
CA PHE A 269 -0.92 -14.22 -4.43
C PHE A 269 -2.04 -13.43 -3.75
N PRO A 270 -1.76 -12.68 -2.68
CA PRO A 270 -2.77 -11.92 -1.95
C PRO A 270 -3.13 -10.60 -2.65
N ASN A 271 -3.48 -10.70 -3.94
CA ASN A 271 -3.96 -9.60 -4.76
C ASN A 271 -5.38 -9.89 -5.22
N PRO A 272 -6.38 -9.04 -4.90
CA PRO A 272 -7.76 -9.27 -5.31
C PRO A 272 -7.98 -9.42 -6.84
N GLU A 273 -7.06 -8.92 -7.67
CA GLU A 273 -7.12 -9.04 -9.13
C GLU A 273 -6.67 -10.42 -9.64
N GLU A 274 -6.01 -11.22 -8.81
CA GLU A 274 -5.52 -12.53 -9.23
C GLU A 274 -6.66 -13.54 -9.30
N PRO A 275 -6.67 -14.41 -10.32
CA PRO A 275 -7.66 -15.47 -10.42
C PRO A 275 -7.70 -16.34 -9.16
N GLY A 276 -8.88 -16.56 -8.61
CA GLY A 276 -9.12 -17.37 -7.43
C GLY A 276 -8.92 -16.65 -6.08
N ALA A 277 -8.33 -15.47 -6.05
CA ALA A 277 -8.09 -14.74 -4.80
C ALA A 277 -9.39 -14.38 -4.05
N MET A 278 -10.47 -14.12 -4.77
CA MET A 278 -11.79 -13.76 -4.23
C MET A 278 -12.75 -14.96 -4.07
N ASP A 279 -12.35 -16.18 -4.44
CA ASP A 279 -13.27 -17.33 -4.52
C ASP A 279 -13.95 -17.65 -3.18
N LEU A 280 -13.21 -17.66 -2.08
CA LEU A 280 -13.79 -17.90 -0.74
C LEU A 280 -14.81 -16.83 -0.35
N ALA A 281 -14.53 -15.56 -0.64
CA ALA A 281 -15.44 -14.46 -0.35
C ALA A 281 -16.72 -14.56 -1.20
N ILE A 282 -16.59 -14.86 -2.48
CA ILE A 282 -17.72 -15.07 -3.40
C ILE A 282 -18.55 -16.30 -3.00
N GLU A 283 -17.91 -17.39 -2.56
CA GLU A 283 -18.63 -18.57 -2.07
C GLU A 283 -19.47 -18.24 -0.82
N ILE A 284 -18.91 -17.50 0.12
CA ILE A 284 -19.64 -17.04 1.32
C ILE A 284 -20.79 -16.10 0.92
N ALA A 285 -20.54 -15.20 -0.03
CA ALA A 285 -21.55 -14.25 -0.51
C ALA A 285 -22.76 -14.98 -1.10
N ARG A 286 -22.54 -16.00 -1.93
CA ARG A 286 -23.62 -16.86 -2.46
C ARG A 286 -24.40 -17.55 -1.35
N LYS A 287 -23.75 -18.13 -0.37
CA LYS A 287 -24.37 -18.87 0.75
C LYS A 287 -25.16 -17.95 1.68
N SER A 288 -24.68 -16.75 1.91
CA SER A 288 -25.30 -15.77 2.83
C SER A 288 -26.34 -14.88 2.12
N HIS A 289 -26.47 -14.99 0.80
CA HIS A 289 -27.23 -14.03 -0.01
C HIS A 289 -26.80 -12.60 0.29
N ALA A 290 -25.50 -12.34 0.16
CA ALA A 290 -24.93 -11.04 0.37
C ALA A 290 -25.26 -10.08 -0.79
N ASP A 291 -25.27 -8.80 -0.48
CA ASP A 291 -25.51 -7.73 -1.46
C ASP A 291 -24.18 -7.28 -2.10
N LEU A 292 -23.06 -7.43 -1.37
CA LEU A 292 -21.76 -6.90 -1.77
C LEU A 292 -20.63 -7.76 -1.19
N VAL A 293 -19.55 -7.90 -1.92
CA VAL A 293 -18.26 -8.39 -1.41
C VAL A 293 -17.24 -7.26 -1.48
N ILE A 294 -16.50 -7.05 -0.40
CA ILE A 294 -15.38 -6.11 -0.32
C ILE A 294 -14.13 -6.87 0.06
N ALA A 295 -13.02 -6.57 -0.60
CA ALA A 295 -11.70 -7.11 -0.25
C ALA A 295 -10.65 -6.00 -0.23
N ASN A 296 -9.72 -6.11 0.73
CA ASN A 296 -8.48 -5.34 0.72
C ASN A 296 -7.29 -6.27 0.45
N ASP A 297 -6.24 -5.73 -0.15
CA ASP A 297 -4.94 -6.37 -0.19
C ASP A 297 -4.27 -6.34 1.20
N PRO A 298 -3.14 -7.06 1.44
CA PRO A 298 -2.61 -7.25 2.79
C PRO A 298 -2.28 -5.99 3.59
N ASP A 299 -1.91 -4.90 2.96
CA ASP A 299 -1.66 -3.61 3.62
C ASP A 299 -2.82 -2.60 3.47
N ALA A 300 -3.94 -3.07 2.92
CA ALA A 300 -5.22 -2.39 2.81
C ALA A 300 -5.18 -1.00 2.14
N ASP A 301 -4.23 -0.79 1.22
CA ASP A 301 -4.21 0.42 0.39
C ASP A 301 -5.07 0.28 -0.87
N ARG A 302 -5.56 -0.95 -1.20
CA ARG A 302 -6.45 -1.25 -2.33
C ARG A 302 -7.80 -1.72 -1.86
N CYS A 303 -8.82 -1.56 -2.73
CA CYS A 303 -10.17 -2.05 -2.50
C CYS A 303 -10.71 -2.72 -3.76
N ALA A 304 -11.06 -4.00 -3.65
CA ALA A 304 -11.83 -4.72 -4.65
C ALA A 304 -13.29 -4.88 -4.20
N VAL A 305 -14.18 -4.86 -5.17
CA VAL A 305 -15.63 -5.03 -4.96
C VAL A 305 -16.14 -6.10 -5.92
N ALA A 306 -16.93 -7.06 -5.40
CA ALA A 306 -17.68 -7.98 -6.25
C ALA A 306 -19.16 -7.84 -6.00
N ILE A 307 -19.94 -8.02 -7.06
CA ILE A 307 -21.40 -7.89 -7.11
C ILE A 307 -22.01 -9.09 -7.82
N ASP A 308 -23.28 -9.38 -7.54
CA ASP A 308 -24.04 -10.41 -8.25
C ASP A 308 -24.66 -9.80 -9.52
N ASP A 309 -24.05 -10.11 -10.67
CA ASP A 309 -24.48 -9.65 -11.96
C ASP A 309 -25.52 -10.65 -12.51
N PRO A 310 -26.76 -10.22 -12.83
CA PRO A 310 -27.83 -11.11 -13.31
C PRO A 310 -27.47 -11.92 -14.56
N LEU A 311 -26.49 -11.48 -15.34
CA LEU A 311 -26.13 -12.13 -16.61
C LEU A 311 -25.02 -13.18 -16.43
N VAL A 312 -24.07 -12.92 -15.51
CA VAL A 312 -22.85 -13.75 -15.37
C VAL A 312 -22.66 -14.29 -13.95
N GLY A 313 -23.49 -13.89 -12.98
CA GLY A 313 -23.33 -14.20 -11.56
C GLY A 313 -22.29 -13.31 -10.89
N TRP A 314 -21.79 -13.72 -9.74
CA TRP A 314 -20.79 -12.95 -9.00
C TRP A 314 -19.57 -12.65 -9.84
N ARG A 315 -19.27 -11.36 -10.00
CA ARG A 315 -18.06 -10.86 -10.66
C ARG A 315 -17.41 -9.73 -9.89
N ILE A 316 -16.10 -9.63 -10.02
CA ILE A 316 -15.32 -8.52 -9.48
C ILE A 316 -15.49 -7.33 -10.44
N LEU A 317 -15.77 -6.15 -9.89
CA LEU A 317 -15.75 -4.90 -10.65
C LEU A 317 -14.30 -4.59 -11.03
N ARG A 318 -14.07 -4.21 -12.28
CA ARG A 318 -12.78 -3.70 -12.71
C ARG A 318 -12.46 -2.39 -11.97
N GLY A 319 -11.18 -2.09 -11.80
CA GLY A 319 -10.76 -0.85 -11.15
C GLY A 319 -11.33 0.39 -11.83
N ASP A 320 -11.43 0.38 -13.16
CA ASP A 320 -12.05 1.46 -13.93
C ASP A 320 -13.58 1.58 -13.74
N GLU A 321 -14.29 0.46 -13.56
CA GLU A 321 -15.74 0.49 -13.26
C GLU A 321 -15.99 1.13 -11.89
N LEU A 322 -15.22 0.71 -10.88
CA LEU A 322 -15.33 1.28 -9.54
C LEU A 322 -14.84 2.75 -9.50
N GLY A 323 -13.78 3.08 -10.25
CA GLY A 323 -13.32 4.45 -10.46
C GLY A 323 -14.39 5.36 -11.06
N ALA A 324 -15.14 4.87 -12.05
CA ALA A 324 -16.27 5.58 -12.65
C ALA A 324 -17.43 5.78 -11.66
N VAL A 325 -17.78 4.75 -10.87
CA VAL A 325 -18.80 4.84 -9.81
C VAL A 325 -18.42 5.93 -8.80
N PHE A 326 -17.18 5.94 -8.29
CA PHE A 326 -16.73 6.98 -7.36
C PHE A 326 -16.75 8.36 -8.01
N ALA A 327 -16.21 8.52 -9.21
CA ALA A 327 -16.18 9.80 -9.91
C ALA A 327 -17.58 10.38 -10.14
N GLN A 328 -18.58 9.51 -10.35
CA GLN A 328 -19.97 9.93 -10.57
C GLN A 328 -20.62 10.47 -9.29
N VAL A 329 -20.30 9.88 -8.13
CA VAL A 329 -21.01 10.14 -6.86
C VAL A 329 -20.28 11.10 -5.93
N ILE A 330 -18.92 11.13 -5.94
CA ILE A 330 -18.14 12.01 -5.05
C ILE A 330 -18.65 13.45 -5.14
N PRO A 331 -19.00 14.10 -4.00
CA PRO A 331 -19.47 15.46 -3.98
C PRO A 331 -18.41 16.43 -4.52
N GLN A 332 -18.85 17.45 -5.24
CA GLN A 332 -18.00 18.56 -5.63
C GLN A 332 -17.91 19.55 -4.47
N ASN A 333 -16.97 19.34 -3.55
CA ASN A 333 -16.82 20.18 -2.36
C ASN A 333 -16.21 21.56 -2.65
N SER A 334 -15.63 21.75 -3.85
CA SER A 334 -14.98 23.00 -4.24
C SER A 334 -15.01 23.15 -5.76
N SER A 335 -15.23 24.37 -6.23
CA SER A 335 -15.06 24.72 -7.66
C SER A 335 -13.60 24.58 -8.16
N LEU A 336 -12.65 24.34 -7.26
CA LEU A 336 -11.23 24.13 -7.55
C LEU A 336 -10.84 22.65 -7.50
N GLY A 337 -11.77 21.73 -7.20
CA GLY A 337 -11.51 20.30 -7.10
C GLY A 337 -10.99 19.72 -8.42
N VAL A 338 -10.04 18.79 -8.33
CA VAL A 338 -9.44 18.09 -9.46
C VAL A 338 -9.71 16.60 -9.33
N PHE A 339 -10.18 15.96 -10.40
CA PHE A 339 -10.18 14.52 -10.56
C PHE A 339 -8.94 14.08 -11.32
N ALA A 340 -8.37 12.94 -10.95
CA ALA A 340 -7.18 12.44 -11.60
C ALA A 340 -7.13 10.92 -11.70
N ASN A 341 -6.44 10.43 -12.72
CA ASN A 341 -6.11 9.00 -12.84
C ASN A 341 -4.77 8.79 -13.54
N SER A 342 -4.31 7.55 -13.53
CA SER A 342 -3.13 7.14 -14.30
C SER A 342 -3.43 7.14 -15.79
N ILE A 343 -2.43 7.38 -16.62
CA ILE A 343 -2.56 7.39 -18.10
C ILE A 343 -3.01 6.02 -18.69
N VAL A 344 -2.86 4.94 -17.91
CA VAL A 344 -3.27 3.58 -18.32
C VAL A 344 -4.69 3.23 -17.86
N SER A 345 -5.30 4.07 -17.01
CA SER A 345 -6.69 3.93 -16.59
C SER A 345 -7.67 4.40 -17.68
N SER A 346 -8.95 4.04 -17.53
CA SER A 346 -10.00 4.42 -18.48
C SER A 346 -10.19 5.93 -18.58
N THR A 347 -10.51 6.38 -19.80
CA THR A 347 -10.88 7.78 -20.06
C THR A 347 -12.29 8.16 -19.60
N ILE A 348 -13.04 7.22 -18.99
CA ILE A 348 -14.44 7.46 -18.53
C ILE A 348 -14.49 8.55 -17.46
N VAL A 349 -13.53 8.57 -16.50
CA VAL A 349 -13.51 9.57 -15.43
C VAL A 349 -13.27 10.97 -15.97
N LYS A 350 -12.46 11.11 -17.03
CA LYS A 350 -12.31 12.38 -17.75
C LYS A 350 -13.65 12.90 -18.27
N LYS A 351 -14.47 12.03 -18.92
CA LYS A 351 -15.79 12.44 -19.44
C LYS A 351 -16.76 12.81 -18.33
N ILE A 352 -16.75 12.05 -17.22
CA ILE A 352 -17.54 12.38 -16.03
C ILE A 352 -17.15 13.75 -15.47
N ALA A 353 -15.86 14.00 -15.34
CA ALA A 353 -15.32 15.26 -14.85
C ALA A 353 -15.72 16.44 -15.77
N GLU A 354 -15.61 16.27 -17.09
CA GLU A 354 -16.04 17.25 -18.09
C GLU A 354 -17.52 17.58 -17.95
N GLN A 355 -18.41 16.57 -17.86
CA GLN A 355 -19.85 16.77 -17.67
C GLN A 355 -20.15 17.52 -16.38
N ARG A 356 -19.40 17.22 -15.31
CA ARG A 356 -19.57 17.83 -13.98
C ARG A 356 -18.85 19.16 -13.85
N SER A 357 -18.18 19.66 -14.91
CA SER A 357 -17.35 20.87 -14.90
C SER A 357 -16.25 20.83 -13.83
N ILE A 358 -15.68 19.65 -13.59
CA ILE A 358 -14.56 19.42 -12.68
C ILE A 358 -13.27 19.35 -13.51
N LYS A 359 -12.20 19.98 -13.03
CA LYS A 359 -10.87 19.88 -13.66
C LYS A 359 -10.40 18.41 -13.61
N PHE A 360 -9.80 17.95 -14.69
CA PHE A 360 -9.25 16.61 -14.80
C PHE A 360 -7.77 16.64 -15.18
N GLU A 361 -6.97 15.76 -14.55
CA GLU A 361 -5.55 15.58 -14.85
C GLU A 361 -5.20 14.10 -15.00
N GLU A 362 -4.34 13.80 -15.96
CA GLU A 362 -3.75 12.46 -16.14
C GLU A 362 -2.29 12.48 -15.68
N THR A 363 -1.86 11.41 -15.03
CA THR A 363 -0.47 11.27 -14.57
C THR A 363 0.17 10.00 -15.12
N LEU A 364 1.48 9.88 -14.94
CA LEU A 364 2.16 8.60 -15.11
C LEU A 364 1.61 7.58 -14.12
N THR A 365 1.81 6.29 -14.40
CA THR A 365 1.45 5.18 -13.51
C THR A 365 2.18 5.32 -12.16
N GLY A 366 1.44 5.09 -11.10
CA GLY A 366 1.89 5.18 -9.71
C GLY A 366 1.20 6.32 -8.96
N PHE A 367 0.45 5.95 -7.91
CA PHE A 367 -0.37 6.89 -7.12
C PHE A 367 0.44 8.07 -6.55
N LYS A 368 1.74 7.89 -6.36
CA LYS A 368 2.69 8.93 -5.99
C LYS A 368 2.62 10.19 -6.88
N TRP A 369 2.23 10.06 -8.15
CA TRP A 369 2.06 11.18 -9.06
C TRP A 369 0.69 11.85 -8.88
N ILE A 370 -0.36 11.05 -8.74
CA ILE A 370 -1.73 11.53 -8.47
C ILE A 370 -1.77 12.33 -7.18
N SER A 371 -1.09 11.87 -6.13
CA SER A 371 -1.04 12.54 -4.83
C SER A 371 -0.34 13.91 -4.82
N LYS A 372 0.35 14.29 -5.90
CA LYS A 372 0.99 15.62 -6.04
C LYS A 372 0.11 16.65 -6.73
N ILE A 373 -1.05 16.24 -7.23
CA ILE A 373 -1.99 17.14 -7.88
C ILE A 373 -2.58 18.08 -6.83
N GLN A 374 -2.49 19.37 -7.10
CA GLN A 374 -3.07 20.38 -6.20
C GLN A 374 -4.60 20.33 -6.26
N ASN A 375 -5.22 20.49 -5.10
CA ASN A 375 -6.69 20.42 -4.94
C ASN A 375 -7.30 19.10 -5.43
N LEU A 376 -6.54 17.99 -5.35
CA LEU A 376 -7.08 16.66 -5.62
C LEU A 376 -8.33 16.44 -4.77
N SER A 377 -9.45 16.08 -5.39
CA SER A 377 -10.69 15.71 -4.72
C SER A 377 -11.06 14.26 -4.94
N PHE A 378 -10.55 13.67 -6.01
CA PHE A 378 -10.61 12.24 -6.26
C PHE A 378 -9.46 11.81 -7.15
N GLY A 379 -8.87 10.66 -6.83
CA GLY A 379 -7.84 10.04 -7.66
C GLY A 379 -7.96 8.53 -7.67
N TYR A 380 -7.62 7.88 -8.79
CA TYR A 380 -7.58 6.42 -8.84
C TYR A 380 -6.56 5.88 -9.83
N GLU A 381 -6.19 4.63 -9.60
CA GLU A 381 -5.48 3.76 -10.53
C GLU A 381 -6.34 2.52 -10.81
N GLU A 382 -6.36 2.06 -12.06
CA GLU A 382 -7.11 0.88 -12.49
C GLU A 382 -6.77 -0.39 -11.68
N ALA A 383 -5.57 -0.44 -11.11
CA ALA A 383 -5.10 -1.52 -10.22
C ALA A 383 -5.68 -1.41 -8.79
N LEU A 384 -6.97 -1.12 -8.67
CA LEU A 384 -7.78 -1.10 -7.43
C LEU A 384 -7.33 -0.06 -6.38
N GLY A 385 -6.60 0.96 -6.78
CA GLY A 385 -6.12 2.01 -5.89
C GLY A 385 -6.98 3.28 -5.97
N TYR A 386 -7.63 3.69 -4.88
CA TYR A 386 -8.52 4.85 -4.84
C TYR A 386 -8.16 5.79 -3.69
N CYS A 387 -8.26 7.09 -3.95
CA CYS A 387 -8.22 8.16 -2.97
C CYS A 387 -9.54 8.93 -3.05
N VAL A 388 -10.48 8.57 -2.20
CA VAL A 388 -11.83 9.18 -2.14
C VAL A 388 -11.92 10.32 -1.15
N ASP A 389 -10.93 10.44 -0.24
CA ASP A 389 -10.81 11.51 0.76
C ASP A 389 -9.34 11.94 0.92
N PRO A 390 -8.80 12.72 -0.05
CA PRO A 390 -7.40 13.16 -0.02
C PRO A 390 -7.09 14.15 1.12
N GLU A 391 -8.10 14.67 1.82
CA GLU A 391 -7.88 15.49 3.01
C GLU A 391 -7.49 14.65 4.22
N THR A 392 -7.98 13.43 4.30
CA THR A 392 -7.63 12.46 5.36
C THR A 392 -6.37 11.68 4.99
N VAL A 393 -6.35 11.06 3.80
CA VAL A 393 -5.20 10.30 3.28
C VAL A 393 -4.90 10.74 1.86
N ASN A 394 -3.74 11.38 1.65
CA ASN A 394 -3.30 11.82 0.32
C ASN A 394 -2.52 10.73 -0.42
N ASP A 395 -3.04 9.54 -0.41
CA ASP A 395 -2.58 8.34 -1.12
C ASP A 395 -3.78 7.38 -1.30
N LYS A 396 -3.55 6.20 -1.85
CA LYS A 396 -4.54 5.13 -1.90
C LYS A 396 -5.00 4.74 -0.49
N ASP A 397 -6.30 4.63 -0.33
CA ASP A 397 -6.91 4.18 0.92
C ASP A 397 -8.06 3.20 0.63
N GLY A 398 -7.74 1.91 0.73
CA GLY A 398 -8.71 0.84 0.48
C GLY A 398 -9.82 0.78 1.53
N ILE A 399 -9.59 1.30 2.74
CA ILE A 399 -10.61 1.32 3.81
C ILE A 399 -11.61 2.45 3.57
N SER A 400 -11.15 3.64 3.20
CA SER A 400 -12.04 4.74 2.84
C SER A 400 -12.85 4.42 1.58
N ALA A 401 -12.25 3.77 0.59
CA ALA A 401 -12.95 3.28 -0.59
C ALA A 401 -14.01 2.23 -0.22
N ALA A 402 -13.70 1.31 0.70
CA ALA A 402 -14.61 0.26 1.16
C ALA A 402 -15.87 0.84 1.84
N ILE A 403 -15.71 1.76 2.80
CA ILE A 403 -16.87 2.36 3.48
C ILE A 403 -17.68 3.24 2.52
N TYR A 404 -17.01 3.91 1.58
CA TYR A 404 -17.69 4.79 0.64
C TYR A 404 -18.50 4.01 -0.39
N ILE A 405 -18.00 2.89 -0.92
CA ILE A 405 -18.80 2.04 -1.83
C ILE A 405 -19.97 1.37 -1.08
N ALA A 406 -19.81 1.01 0.19
CA ALA A 406 -20.91 0.50 1.00
C ALA A 406 -22.00 1.56 1.20
N GLN A 407 -21.66 2.83 1.38
CA GLN A 407 -22.62 3.93 1.42
C GLN A 407 -23.32 4.11 0.08
N ILE A 408 -22.57 4.12 -1.03
CA ILE A 408 -23.15 4.24 -2.38
C ILE A 408 -24.16 3.10 -2.66
N ALA A 409 -23.78 1.86 -2.36
CA ALA A 409 -24.66 0.71 -2.51
C ALA A 409 -25.93 0.82 -1.65
N THR A 410 -25.79 1.39 -0.44
CA THR A 410 -26.93 1.65 0.46
C THR A 410 -27.90 2.68 -0.13
N ASP A 411 -27.37 3.80 -0.63
CA ASP A 411 -28.18 4.88 -1.21
C ASP A 411 -28.91 4.37 -2.46
N LEU A 412 -28.23 3.62 -3.33
CA LEU A 412 -28.82 3.01 -4.52
C LEU A 412 -29.92 2.00 -4.14
N ALA A 413 -29.69 1.15 -3.14
CA ALA A 413 -30.70 0.19 -2.68
C ALA A 413 -31.95 0.91 -2.12
N GLY A 414 -31.78 2.07 -1.46
CA GLY A 414 -32.89 2.93 -1.03
C GLY A 414 -33.75 3.43 -2.17
N ASP A 415 -33.17 3.63 -3.33
CA ASP A 415 -33.86 4.03 -4.58
C ASP A 415 -34.28 2.84 -5.44
N GLY A 416 -34.14 1.60 -4.96
CA GLY A 416 -34.46 0.37 -5.71
C GLY A 416 -33.48 0.10 -6.86
N LYS A 417 -32.27 0.61 -6.79
CA LYS A 417 -31.19 0.48 -7.79
C LYS A 417 -30.03 -0.33 -7.24
N THR A 418 -29.16 -0.76 -8.15
CA THR A 418 -27.93 -1.48 -7.89
C THR A 418 -26.71 -0.67 -8.41
N ILE A 419 -25.51 -1.12 -8.08
CA ILE A 419 -24.27 -0.57 -8.67
C ILE A 419 -24.26 -0.79 -10.20
N LEU A 420 -24.84 -1.89 -10.70
CA LEU A 420 -24.95 -2.13 -12.13
C LEU A 420 -25.87 -1.10 -12.82
N ASP A 421 -26.99 -0.77 -12.20
CA ASP A 421 -27.88 0.27 -12.75
C ASP A 421 -27.15 1.63 -12.85
N LEU A 422 -26.32 1.97 -11.85
CA LEU A 422 -25.51 3.17 -11.90
C LEU A 422 -24.44 3.12 -13.00
N LEU A 423 -23.79 1.97 -13.20
CA LEU A 423 -22.85 1.77 -14.30
C LEU A 423 -23.53 1.90 -15.66
N ASP A 424 -24.74 1.33 -15.83
CA ASP A 424 -25.54 1.45 -17.05
C ASP A 424 -25.94 2.91 -17.32
N GLU A 425 -26.29 3.67 -16.29
CA GLU A 425 -26.55 5.10 -16.40
C GLU A 425 -25.29 5.86 -16.87
N ILE A 426 -24.13 5.58 -16.26
CA ILE A 426 -22.84 6.18 -16.64
C ILE A 426 -22.54 5.87 -18.11
N TRP A 427 -22.66 4.62 -18.53
CA TRP A 427 -22.39 4.21 -19.92
C TRP A 427 -23.39 4.79 -20.92
N SER A 428 -24.65 4.91 -20.53
CA SER A 428 -25.69 5.53 -21.37
C SER A 428 -25.39 7.00 -21.66
N VAL A 429 -24.79 7.72 -20.70
CA VAL A 429 -24.45 9.14 -20.84
C VAL A 429 -23.10 9.35 -21.52
N HIS A 430 -22.08 8.58 -21.16
CA HIS A 430 -20.68 8.83 -21.57
C HIS A 430 -20.16 7.87 -22.64
N GLY A 431 -20.94 6.84 -22.99
CA GLY A 431 -20.54 5.74 -23.86
C GLY A 431 -19.88 4.60 -23.07
N TYR A 432 -19.92 3.40 -23.66
CA TYR A 432 -19.31 2.21 -23.05
C TYR A 432 -17.80 2.24 -23.17
N HIS A 433 -17.10 2.15 -22.03
CA HIS A 433 -15.65 2.09 -21.94
C HIS A 433 -15.26 0.70 -21.41
N ALA A 434 -14.96 -0.20 -22.32
CA ALA A 434 -14.45 -1.53 -21.97
C ALA A 434 -12.95 -1.46 -21.79
N THR A 435 -12.47 -1.86 -20.63
CA THR A 435 -11.05 -2.03 -20.31
C THR A 435 -10.78 -3.46 -19.90
N GLU A 436 -9.57 -3.95 -20.15
CA GLU A 436 -9.13 -5.28 -19.75
C GLU A 436 -7.66 -5.20 -19.30
N GLN A 437 -7.32 -5.99 -18.29
CA GLN A 437 -5.94 -6.09 -17.83
C GLN A 437 -5.27 -7.32 -18.43
N ILE A 438 -4.10 -7.14 -19.01
CA ILE A 438 -3.24 -8.23 -19.47
C ILE A 438 -1.98 -8.24 -18.60
N SER A 439 -1.80 -9.30 -17.81
CA SER A 439 -0.61 -9.50 -17.00
C SER A 439 0.29 -10.56 -17.64
N ILE A 440 1.51 -10.17 -17.99
CA ILE A 440 2.52 -11.08 -18.54
C ILE A 440 3.64 -11.20 -17.50
N ARG A 441 3.85 -12.41 -16.99
CA ARG A 441 4.95 -12.70 -16.07
C ARG A 441 6.14 -13.26 -16.85
N VAL A 442 7.30 -12.67 -16.65
CA VAL A 442 8.55 -13.08 -17.27
C VAL A 442 9.64 -13.18 -16.21
N GLU A 443 10.59 -14.10 -16.40
CA GLU A 443 11.75 -14.21 -15.51
C GLU A 443 12.72 -13.03 -15.70
N GLU A 444 12.82 -12.52 -16.93
CA GLU A 444 13.63 -11.36 -17.30
C GLU A 444 12.81 -10.37 -18.15
N ILE A 445 12.89 -9.07 -17.82
CA ILE A 445 12.19 -7.99 -18.56
C ILE A 445 12.62 -7.95 -20.03
N SER A 446 13.87 -8.32 -20.34
CA SER A 446 14.39 -8.44 -21.71
C SER A 446 13.64 -9.41 -22.61
N GLN A 447 12.81 -10.30 -22.04
CA GLN A 447 11.99 -11.25 -22.81
C GLN A 447 10.72 -10.62 -23.40
N VAL A 448 10.36 -9.40 -22.98
CA VAL A 448 9.12 -8.70 -23.40
C VAL A 448 9.42 -7.50 -24.29
N MET A 449 10.66 -7.01 -24.28
CA MET A 449 11.16 -5.95 -25.15
C MET A 449 11.87 -6.52 -26.37
#